data_ca9e3198fbc443f7b317bee8509b2473
#
_entry.id   ca9e3198fbc443f7b317bee8509b2473
#
_cell.length_a   1.000
_cell.length_b   1.000
_cell.length_c   1.000
_cell.angle_alpha   90.00
_cell.angle_beta   90.00
_cell.angle_gamma   90.00
#
_symmetry.space_group_name_H-M   'P 1'
#
loop_
_entity.id
_entity.type
_entity.pdbx_description
1 polymer ?
#
loop_
_entity_poly.entity_id
_entity_poly.type
_entity_poly.pdbx_seq_one_letter_code
_entity_poly.pdbx_strand_id
1 'polypeptide(L)'
;ERCDEQLSRMLVFLEDLEGRFGEFDEFLSDLTMKREEVTDAIGARRQTLVDERQRKAQSLFSAAERILTGVIRRTGKMDSADELNAYFASDPMVHKLGDLAAQLDALGDTVKAEELRGRLMAARQDAVRAQRDRSDLFEAGTEIIRLGNHRFSVNTQSLEATLLPRDG
;
A
#
# COMPACT_ATOMS: atom_id res chain seq x y z
N GLU A 1 -19.46 14.26 2.76
CA GLU A 1 -20.73 14.57 2.04
C GLU A 1 -21.95 14.56 2.98
N ARG A 2 -22.35 13.43 3.58
CA ARG A 2 -23.54 13.39 4.44
C ARG A 2 -23.47 14.33 5.66
N CYS A 3 -22.29 14.42 6.30
CA CYS A 3 -22.09 15.34 7.44
C CYS A 3 -22.18 16.80 7.01
N ASP A 4 -21.62 17.15 5.87
CA ASP A 4 -21.62 18.52 5.35
C ASP A 4 -23.04 18.95 4.92
N GLU A 5 -23.80 18.02 4.31
CA GLU A 5 -25.20 18.25 3.95
C GLU A 5 -26.10 18.45 5.19
N GLN A 6 -25.91 17.64 6.23
CA GLN A 6 -26.64 17.79 7.49
C GLN A 6 -26.29 19.09 8.20
N LEU A 7 -25.01 19.46 8.23
CA LEU A 7 -24.57 20.73 8.82
C LEU A 7 -25.21 21.91 8.07
N SER A 8 -25.17 21.91 6.73
CA SER A 8 -25.79 22.97 5.92
C SER A 8 -27.28 23.12 6.21
N ARG A 9 -28.02 22.01 6.28
CA ARG A 9 -29.46 22.03 6.62
C ARG A 9 -29.73 22.58 8.02
N MET A 10 -28.91 22.21 9.00
CA MET A 10 -29.03 22.71 10.35
C MET A 10 -28.72 24.20 10.45
N LEU A 11 -27.68 24.68 9.75
CA LEU A 11 -27.33 26.10 9.73
C LEU A 11 -28.45 26.94 9.13
N VAL A 12 -29.04 26.51 8.01
CA VAL A 12 -30.21 27.20 7.39
C VAL A 12 -31.40 27.23 8.37
N PHE A 13 -31.66 26.13 9.07
CA PHE A 13 -32.74 26.11 10.07
C PHE A 13 -32.47 27.03 11.26
N LEU A 14 -31.25 27.12 11.72
CA LEU A 14 -30.84 28.03 12.80
C LEU A 14 -30.97 29.52 12.35
N GLU A 15 -30.58 29.85 11.11
CA GLU A 15 -30.76 31.16 10.52
C GLU A 15 -32.24 31.57 10.44
N ASP A 16 -33.13 30.64 10.06
CA ASP A 16 -34.59 30.90 10.05
C ASP A 16 -35.11 31.22 11.47
N LEU A 17 -34.64 30.44 12.47
CA LEU A 17 -35.00 30.71 13.86
C LEU A 17 -34.48 32.05 14.38
N GLU A 18 -33.24 32.42 14.05
CA GLU A 18 -32.67 33.73 14.39
C GLU A 18 -33.52 34.86 13.80
N GLY A 19 -33.94 34.75 12.52
CA GLY A 19 -34.79 35.72 11.86
C GLY A 19 -36.18 35.83 12.47
N ARG A 20 -36.78 34.76 12.94
CA ARG A 20 -38.16 34.73 13.49
C ARG A 20 -38.24 35.18 14.93
N PHE A 21 -37.19 34.99 15.72
CA PHE A 21 -37.17 35.25 17.16
C PHE A 21 -36.15 36.30 17.56
N GLY A 22 -35.79 37.19 16.62
CA GLY A 22 -34.80 38.26 16.80
C GLY A 22 -35.06 39.26 17.92
N GLU A 23 -36.27 39.25 18.53
CA GLU A 23 -36.63 40.13 19.64
C GLU A 23 -36.29 39.52 21.03
N PHE A 24 -35.83 38.28 21.04
CA PHE A 24 -35.57 37.51 22.29
C PHE A 24 -34.09 37.29 22.51
N ASP A 25 -33.38 38.19 23.17
CA ASP A 25 -31.93 38.18 23.35
C ASP A 25 -31.42 36.92 24.06
N GLU A 26 -32.12 36.42 25.06
CA GLU A 26 -31.76 35.18 25.78
C GLU A 26 -31.84 33.94 24.87
N PHE A 27 -32.90 33.87 24.08
CA PHE A 27 -33.06 32.79 23.09
C PHE A 27 -32.00 32.83 22.01
N LEU A 28 -31.63 34.02 21.52
CA LEU A 28 -30.56 34.20 20.52
C LEU A 28 -29.20 33.77 21.06
N SER A 29 -28.93 34.06 22.34
CA SER A 29 -27.72 33.59 23.02
C SER A 29 -27.64 32.06 23.08
N ASP A 30 -28.73 31.42 23.50
CA ASP A 30 -28.82 29.96 23.55
C ASP A 30 -28.70 29.33 22.15
N LEU A 31 -29.29 29.95 21.15
CA LEU A 31 -29.24 29.49 19.76
C LEU A 31 -27.81 29.57 19.21
N THR A 32 -27.08 30.64 19.53
CA THR A 32 -25.67 30.80 19.15
C THR A 32 -24.79 29.72 19.79
N MET A 33 -24.95 29.46 21.10
CA MET A 33 -24.24 28.39 21.78
C MET A 33 -24.53 27.02 21.14
N LYS A 34 -25.80 26.74 20.80
CA LYS A 34 -26.17 25.48 20.13
C LYS A 34 -25.60 25.37 18.72
N ARG A 35 -25.50 26.46 18.00
CA ARG A 35 -24.85 26.52 16.68
C ARG A 35 -23.37 26.12 16.78
N GLU A 36 -22.65 26.67 17.76
CA GLU A 36 -21.25 26.33 18.01
C GLU A 36 -21.09 24.85 18.39
N GLU A 37 -21.88 24.36 19.38
CA GLU A 37 -21.85 22.96 19.81
C GLU A 37 -22.05 21.98 18.65
N VAL A 38 -23.02 22.26 17.77
CA VAL A 38 -23.33 21.42 16.61
C VAL A 38 -22.20 21.47 15.57
N THR A 39 -21.67 22.65 15.32
CA THR A 39 -20.56 22.83 14.37
C THR A 39 -19.33 22.06 14.85
N ASP A 40 -19.00 22.17 16.13
CA ASP A 40 -17.88 21.47 16.73
C ASP A 40 -18.08 19.95 16.74
N ALA A 41 -19.27 19.48 17.11
CA ALA A 41 -19.59 18.06 17.13
C ALA A 41 -19.48 17.43 15.73
N ILE A 42 -19.99 18.10 14.71
CA ILE A 42 -19.89 17.64 13.30
C ILE A 42 -18.45 17.71 12.82
N GLY A 43 -17.72 18.78 13.16
CA GLY A 43 -16.29 18.93 12.87
C GLY A 43 -15.45 17.79 13.46
N ALA A 44 -15.66 17.52 14.75
CA ALA A 44 -14.99 16.42 15.46
C ALA A 44 -15.32 15.06 14.85
N ARG A 45 -16.59 14.81 14.49
CA ARG A 45 -17.00 13.57 13.84
C ARG A 45 -16.37 13.41 12.45
N ARG A 46 -16.32 14.48 11.68
CA ARG A 46 -15.65 14.51 10.37
C ARG A 46 -14.17 14.16 10.50
N GLN A 47 -13.48 14.77 11.45
CA GLN A 47 -12.07 14.48 11.68
C GLN A 47 -11.85 13.02 12.07
N THR A 48 -12.67 12.49 12.97
CA THR A 48 -12.62 11.06 13.35
C THR A 48 -12.74 10.13 12.13
N LEU A 49 -13.70 10.40 11.23
CA LEU A 49 -13.90 9.59 10.03
C LEU A 49 -12.72 9.69 9.05
N VAL A 50 -12.09 10.86 8.93
CA VAL A 50 -10.89 11.04 8.12
C VAL A 50 -9.73 10.23 8.70
N ASP A 51 -9.52 10.30 10.02
CA ASP A 51 -8.46 9.59 10.72
C ASP A 51 -8.64 8.07 10.63
N GLU A 52 -9.87 7.58 10.80
CA GLU A 52 -10.20 6.15 10.64
C GLU A 52 -9.88 5.65 9.23
N ARG A 53 -10.29 6.43 8.21
CA ARG A 53 -10.00 6.12 6.80
C ARG A 53 -8.50 6.07 6.55
N GLN A 54 -7.77 7.05 7.05
CA GLN A 54 -6.33 7.17 6.85
C GLN A 54 -5.55 6.03 7.54
N ARG A 55 -5.94 5.67 8.78
CA ARG A 55 -5.38 4.50 9.48
C ARG A 55 -5.65 3.20 8.72
N LYS A 56 -6.86 3.03 8.19
CA LYS A 56 -7.21 1.86 7.39
C LYS A 56 -6.38 1.78 6.10
N ALA A 57 -6.26 2.88 5.37
CA ALA A 57 -5.42 2.94 4.16
C ALA A 57 -3.96 2.63 4.47
N GLN A 58 -3.41 3.18 5.55
CA GLN A 58 -2.04 2.89 5.98
C GLN A 58 -1.83 1.42 6.35
N SER A 59 -2.78 0.81 7.05
CA SER A 59 -2.74 -0.62 7.39
C SER A 59 -2.76 -1.51 6.15
N LEU A 60 -3.62 -1.20 5.17
CA LEU A 60 -3.70 -1.93 3.90
C LEU A 60 -2.39 -1.80 3.10
N PHE A 61 -1.84 -0.59 3.03
CA PHE A 61 -0.58 -0.34 2.33
C PHE A 61 0.59 -1.09 2.97
N SER A 62 0.72 -1.06 4.30
CA SER A 62 1.76 -1.80 5.01
C SER A 62 1.61 -3.32 4.87
N ALA A 63 0.39 -3.84 4.77
CA ALA A 63 0.15 -5.25 4.48
C ALA A 63 0.61 -5.59 3.05
N ALA A 64 0.31 -4.71 2.08
CA ALA A 64 0.73 -4.88 0.69
C ALA A 64 2.26 -4.86 0.54
N GLU A 65 2.96 -3.96 1.23
CA GLU A 65 4.43 -3.90 1.22
C GLU A 65 5.07 -5.21 1.70
N ARG A 66 4.52 -5.81 2.76
CA ARG A 66 5.00 -7.12 3.25
C ARG A 66 4.80 -8.23 2.23
N ILE A 67 3.64 -8.25 1.56
CA ILE A 67 3.35 -9.22 0.49
C ILE A 67 4.29 -8.99 -0.69
N LEU A 68 4.47 -7.76 -1.13
CA LEU A 68 5.35 -7.40 -2.24
C LEU A 68 6.81 -7.82 -1.97
N THR A 69 7.29 -7.60 -0.75
CA THR A 69 8.63 -8.07 -0.33
C THR A 69 8.73 -9.60 -0.45
N GLY A 70 7.68 -10.32 -0.08
CA GLY A 70 7.59 -11.76 -0.26
C GLY A 70 7.62 -12.20 -1.72
N VAL A 71 6.89 -11.50 -2.59
CA VAL A 71 6.86 -11.70 -4.05
C VAL A 71 8.27 -11.50 -4.63
N ILE A 72 8.93 -10.38 -4.33
CA ILE A 72 10.29 -10.08 -4.81
C ILE A 72 11.28 -11.18 -4.40
N ARG A 73 11.24 -11.58 -3.12
CA ARG A 73 12.14 -12.64 -2.63
C ARG A 73 11.89 -13.98 -3.32
N ARG A 74 10.65 -14.32 -3.65
CA ARG A 74 10.29 -15.56 -4.31
C ARG A 74 10.68 -15.56 -5.78
N THR A 75 10.40 -14.49 -6.49
CA THR A 75 10.76 -14.33 -7.91
C THR A 75 12.28 -14.30 -8.13
N GLY A 76 13.05 -13.79 -7.17
CA GLY A 76 14.51 -13.83 -7.20
C GLY A 76 15.13 -15.24 -7.22
N LYS A 77 14.36 -16.28 -6.89
CA LYS A 77 14.80 -17.69 -6.88
C LYS A 77 14.32 -18.50 -8.10
N MET A 78 13.55 -17.89 -8.98
CA MET A 78 13.03 -18.54 -10.18
C MET A 78 14.04 -18.42 -11.32
N ASP A 79 14.32 -19.54 -11.97
CA ASP A 79 15.36 -19.61 -13.00
C ASP A 79 14.79 -19.65 -14.43
N SER A 80 13.47 -19.84 -14.57
CA SER A 80 12.78 -19.89 -15.85
C SER A 80 11.89 -18.67 -16.08
N ALA A 81 11.93 -18.11 -17.30
CA ALA A 81 11.02 -17.05 -17.73
C ALA A 81 9.55 -17.51 -17.73
N ASP A 82 9.29 -18.77 -18.07
CA ASP A 82 7.94 -19.32 -18.07
C ASP A 82 7.40 -19.46 -16.64
N GLU A 83 8.23 -19.89 -15.70
CA GLU A 83 7.88 -19.94 -14.27
C GLU A 83 7.56 -18.56 -13.72
N LEU A 84 8.38 -17.55 -14.04
CA LEU A 84 8.12 -16.15 -13.66
C LEU A 84 6.79 -15.63 -14.23
N ASN A 85 6.54 -15.87 -15.51
CA ASN A 85 5.31 -15.44 -16.16
C ASN A 85 4.08 -16.14 -15.56
N ALA A 86 4.15 -17.44 -15.33
CA ALA A 86 3.09 -18.21 -14.67
C ALA A 86 2.85 -17.70 -13.25
N TYR A 87 3.90 -17.41 -12.49
CA TYR A 87 3.81 -16.87 -11.14
C TYR A 87 3.07 -15.54 -11.12
N PHE A 88 3.49 -14.56 -11.92
CA PHE A 88 2.82 -13.25 -11.95
C PHE A 88 1.39 -13.30 -12.51
N ALA A 89 1.05 -14.32 -13.30
CA ALA A 89 -0.28 -14.49 -13.84
C ALA A 89 -1.26 -15.19 -12.90
N SER A 90 -0.79 -16.09 -12.01
CA SER A 90 -1.68 -17.01 -11.28
C SER A 90 -1.45 -17.05 -9.76
N ASP A 91 -0.38 -16.46 -9.25
CA ASP A 91 -0.09 -16.55 -7.81
C ASP A 91 -1.11 -15.74 -6.99
N PRO A 92 -1.72 -16.36 -5.95
CA PRO A 92 -2.71 -15.69 -5.10
C PRO A 92 -2.18 -14.44 -4.39
N MET A 93 -0.87 -14.35 -4.09
CA MET A 93 -0.29 -13.17 -3.44
C MET A 93 -0.19 -12.00 -4.40
N VAL A 94 0.08 -12.27 -5.69
CA VAL A 94 0.05 -11.24 -6.74
C VAL A 94 -1.37 -10.71 -6.94
N HIS A 95 -2.37 -11.59 -7.01
CA HIS A 95 -3.78 -11.19 -7.06
C HIS A 95 -4.18 -10.39 -5.82
N LYS A 96 -3.73 -10.80 -4.64
CA LYS A 96 -4.00 -10.08 -3.38
C LYS A 96 -3.45 -8.65 -3.39
N LEU A 97 -2.31 -8.39 -4.02
CA LEU A 97 -1.79 -7.03 -4.20
C LEU A 97 -2.72 -6.17 -5.06
N GLY A 98 -3.29 -6.75 -6.13
CA GLY A 98 -4.31 -6.09 -6.94
C GLY A 98 -5.57 -5.73 -6.14
N ASP A 99 -6.06 -6.67 -5.31
CA ASP A 99 -7.21 -6.45 -4.44
C ASP A 99 -6.95 -5.36 -3.40
N LEU A 100 -5.73 -5.32 -2.82
CA LEU A 100 -5.34 -4.28 -1.87
C LEU A 100 -5.25 -2.91 -2.53
N ALA A 101 -4.74 -2.82 -3.76
CA ALA A 101 -4.76 -1.58 -4.53
C ALA A 101 -6.19 -1.10 -4.81
N ALA A 102 -7.11 -2.00 -5.19
CA ALA A 102 -8.51 -1.66 -5.38
C ALA A 102 -9.20 -1.20 -4.07
N GLN A 103 -8.85 -1.79 -2.93
CA GLN A 103 -9.36 -1.36 -1.62
C GLN A 103 -8.83 0.04 -1.23
N LEU A 104 -7.58 0.37 -1.56
CA LEU A 104 -7.02 1.71 -1.37
C LEU A 104 -7.75 2.75 -2.23
N ASP A 105 -8.05 2.43 -3.50
CA ASP A 105 -8.87 3.28 -4.37
C ASP A 105 -10.27 3.52 -3.78
N ALA A 106 -10.91 2.47 -3.29
CA ALA A 106 -12.24 2.55 -2.66
C ALA A 106 -12.23 3.42 -1.38
N LEU A 107 -11.10 3.51 -0.69
CA LEU A 107 -10.89 4.42 0.43
C LEU A 107 -10.55 5.85 -0.04
N GLY A 108 -10.36 6.09 -1.35
CA GLY A 108 -9.98 7.37 -1.91
C GLY A 108 -8.48 7.70 -1.79
N ASP A 109 -7.64 6.73 -1.44
CA ASP A 109 -6.18 6.86 -1.42
C ASP A 109 -5.58 6.33 -2.74
N THR A 110 -5.88 7.04 -3.82
CA THR A 110 -5.44 6.69 -5.17
C THR A 110 -3.92 6.75 -5.32
N VAL A 111 -3.25 7.62 -4.56
CA VAL A 111 -1.79 7.77 -4.61
C VAL A 111 -1.11 6.47 -4.14
N LYS A 112 -1.51 5.93 -3.00
CA LYS A 112 -0.96 4.66 -2.50
C LYS A 112 -1.36 3.47 -3.38
N ALA A 113 -2.55 3.50 -3.98
CA ALA A 113 -2.99 2.47 -4.91
C ALA A 113 -2.11 2.42 -6.16
N GLU A 114 -1.84 3.58 -6.78
CA GLU A 114 -0.96 3.69 -7.94
C GLU A 114 0.50 3.37 -7.60
N GLU A 115 0.99 3.82 -6.45
CA GLU A 115 2.32 3.46 -5.96
C GLU A 115 2.47 1.93 -5.85
N LEU A 116 1.49 1.25 -5.27
CA LEU A 116 1.51 -0.20 -5.13
C LEU A 116 1.53 -0.91 -6.50
N ARG A 117 0.70 -0.46 -7.45
CA ARG A 117 0.68 -0.98 -8.82
C ARG A 117 2.02 -0.77 -9.53
N GLY A 118 2.58 0.43 -9.40
CA GLY A 118 3.88 0.77 -9.97
C GLY A 118 5.01 -0.09 -9.42
N ARG A 119 5.04 -0.30 -8.09
CA ARG A 119 6.03 -1.16 -7.43
C ARG A 119 5.88 -2.64 -7.85
N LEU A 120 4.66 -3.15 -8.01
CA LEU A 120 4.44 -4.50 -8.50
C LEU A 120 4.92 -4.68 -9.95
N MET A 121 4.64 -3.69 -10.80
CA MET A 121 5.10 -3.69 -12.19
C MET A 121 6.63 -3.63 -12.27
N ALA A 122 7.27 -2.77 -11.47
CA ALA A 122 8.73 -2.68 -11.38
C ALA A 122 9.33 -4.00 -10.91
N ALA A 123 8.79 -4.61 -9.87
CA ALA A 123 9.24 -5.90 -9.36
C ALA A 123 9.17 -7.02 -10.42
N ARG A 124 8.12 -7.01 -11.25
CA ARG A 124 8.01 -7.94 -12.38
C ARG A 124 9.10 -7.69 -13.42
N GLN A 125 9.32 -6.43 -13.81
CA GLN A 125 10.34 -6.08 -14.81
C GLN A 125 11.75 -6.43 -14.32
N ASP A 126 12.03 -6.14 -13.05
CA ASP A 126 13.34 -6.43 -12.45
C ASP A 126 13.58 -7.94 -12.34
N ALA A 127 12.56 -8.73 -11.99
CA ALA A 127 12.66 -10.18 -11.94
C ALA A 127 12.96 -10.79 -13.32
N VAL A 128 12.26 -10.31 -14.36
CA VAL A 128 12.48 -10.75 -15.75
C VAL A 128 13.88 -10.37 -16.23
N ARG A 129 14.33 -9.16 -15.92
CA ARG A 129 15.68 -8.69 -16.27
C ARG A 129 16.74 -9.55 -15.58
N ALA A 130 16.62 -9.72 -14.26
CA ALA A 130 17.58 -10.51 -13.47
C ALA A 130 17.62 -11.99 -13.91
N GLN A 131 16.49 -12.57 -14.34
CA GLN A 131 16.46 -13.91 -14.89
C GLN A 131 17.18 -13.96 -16.23
N ARG A 132 16.95 -12.97 -17.12
CA ARG A 132 17.64 -12.90 -18.42
C ARG A 132 19.13 -12.74 -18.23
N ASP A 133 19.57 -11.83 -17.38
CA ASP A 133 20.99 -11.60 -17.09
C ASP A 133 21.67 -12.88 -16.57
N ARG A 134 20.96 -13.66 -15.72
CA ARG A 134 21.45 -14.97 -15.29
C ARG A 134 21.54 -15.97 -16.43
N SER A 135 20.52 -16.05 -17.27
CA SER A 135 20.53 -17.00 -18.41
C SER A 135 21.60 -16.64 -19.45
N ASP A 136 21.93 -15.37 -19.61
CA ASP A 136 22.95 -14.91 -20.53
C ASP A 136 24.38 -15.17 -19.97
N LEU A 137 24.54 -15.16 -18.65
CA LEU A 137 25.82 -15.42 -17.97
C LEU A 137 26.12 -16.91 -17.80
N PHE A 138 25.09 -17.73 -17.53
CA PHE A 138 25.28 -19.17 -17.30
C PHE A 138 24.87 -19.98 -18.53
N GLU A 139 25.72 -20.92 -18.96
CA GLU A 139 25.30 -21.93 -19.94
C GLU A 139 24.21 -22.83 -19.30
N ALA A 140 23.10 -23.01 -20.02
CA ALA A 140 21.92 -23.73 -19.53
C ALA A 140 22.28 -25.08 -18.89
N GLY A 141 22.02 -25.23 -17.58
CA GLY A 141 22.23 -26.44 -16.82
C GLY A 141 23.68 -26.73 -16.38
N THR A 142 24.58 -25.75 -16.51
CA THR A 142 25.98 -25.91 -16.07
C THR A 142 26.39 -24.78 -15.10
N GLU A 143 27.34 -25.08 -14.20
CA GLU A 143 28.00 -24.09 -13.33
C GLU A 143 29.11 -23.32 -14.10
N ILE A 144 28.90 -23.08 -15.40
CA ILE A 144 29.88 -22.42 -16.28
C ILE A 144 29.37 -21.03 -16.60
N ILE A 145 30.14 -20.02 -16.24
CA ILE A 145 29.93 -18.63 -16.62
C ILE A 145 30.63 -18.39 -17.94
N ARG A 146 29.89 -17.83 -18.90
CA ARG A 146 30.42 -17.38 -20.20
C ARG A 146 30.59 -15.86 -20.20
N LEU A 147 31.84 -15.41 -20.28
CA LEU A 147 32.20 -14.01 -20.45
C LEU A 147 32.86 -13.83 -21.84
N GLY A 148 32.06 -13.42 -22.83
CA GLY A 148 32.50 -13.35 -24.22
C GLY A 148 32.87 -14.72 -24.77
N ASN A 149 34.13 -14.89 -25.17
CA ASN A 149 34.66 -16.17 -25.72
C ASN A 149 35.28 -17.07 -24.65
N HIS A 150 35.26 -16.67 -23.38
CA HIS A 150 35.87 -17.44 -22.28
C HIS A 150 34.80 -18.08 -21.40
N ARG A 151 35.09 -19.32 -20.97
CA ARG A 151 34.24 -20.11 -20.09
C ARG A 151 34.96 -20.28 -18.74
N PHE A 152 34.25 -20.02 -17.65
CA PHE A 152 34.76 -20.12 -16.29
C PHE A 152 33.86 -21.06 -15.51
N SER A 153 34.43 -22.08 -14.91
CA SER A 153 33.72 -22.94 -13.95
C SER A 153 33.57 -22.17 -12.63
N VAL A 154 32.36 -22.10 -12.10
CA VAL A 154 32.10 -21.51 -10.79
C VAL A 154 32.27 -22.58 -9.75
N ASN A 155 33.16 -22.37 -8.79
CA ASN A 155 33.32 -23.27 -7.64
C ASN A 155 32.24 -22.95 -6.60
N THR A 156 31.16 -23.72 -6.60
CA THR A 156 30.07 -23.64 -5.63
C THR A 156 30.35 -24.50 -4.40
N GLN A 157 31.48 -24.27 -3.73
CA GLN A 157 31.69 -24.89 -2.41
C GLN A 157 30.71 -24.27 -1.41
N SER A 158 29.90 -25.11 -0.76
CA SER A 158 29.12 -24.72 0.40
C SER A 158 30.05 -24.22 1.49
N LEU A 159 29.84 -22.99 1.97
CA LEU A 159 30.54 -22.46 3.13
C LEU A 159 30.07 -23.25 4.36
N GLU A 160 30.86 -24.25 4.79
CA GLU A 160 30.70 -24.88 6.08
C GLU A 160 31.39 -24.02 7.14
N ALA A 161 30.59 -23.42 8.02
CA ALA A 161 31.12 -22.74 9.19
C ALA A 161 31.53 -23.77 10.25
N THR A 162 32.83 -24.05 10.39
CA THR A 162 33.39 -24.89 11.46
C THR A 162 33.71 -23.98 12.65
N LEU A 163 33.00 -24.15 13.76
CA LEU A 163 33.36 -23.52 15.03
C LEU A 163 34.56 -24.30 15.64
N LEU A 164 35.73 -23.71 15.61
CA LEU A 164 36.91 -24.21 16.34
C LEU A 164 36.85 -23.68 17.77
N PRO A 165 36.86 -24.55 18.80
CA PRO A 165 37.04 -24.09 20.18
C PRO A 165 38.45 -23.48 20.31
N ARG A 166 38.50 -22.24 20.78
CA ARG A 166 39.73 -21.55 21.11
C ARG A 166 40.01 -21.84 22.58
N ASP A 167 40.94 -22.72 22.83
CA ASP A 167 41.46 -22.92 24.19
C ASP A 167 42.08 -21.61 24.69
N GLY A 168 41.55 -21.09 25.83
CA GLY A 168 42.00 -19.88 26.50
C GLY A 168 43.15 -20.18 27.50
#